data_7fee78571e9cc694193f0ef215a69e63
#
_entry.id   7fee78571e9cc694193f0ef215a69e63
#
_cell.length_a   1.000
_cell.length_b   1.000
_cell.length_c   1.000
_cell.angle_alpha   90.00
_cell.angle_beta   90.00
_cell.angle_gamma   90.00
#
_symmetry.space_group_name_H-M   'P 1'
#
loop_
_entity.id
_entity.type
_entity.pdbx_description
1 polymer ?
#
loop_
_entity_poly.entity_id
_entity_poly.type
_entity_poly.pdbx_seq_one_letter_code
_entity_poly.pdbx_strand_id
1 'polypeptide(L)' 'MTNVAIVGYGYWGPNLLRNYLEVPGVSVAWVCDRRPEALEKVRRRYPAQAVSGSYDEVLADPAV' A
#
# COMPACT_ATOMS: atom_id res chain seq x y z
N MET A 1 -4.50 7.68 14.96
CA MET A 1 -4.37 7.55 13.51
C MET A 1 -4.67 6.12 13.11
N THR A 2 -5.40 5.94 12.03
CA THR A 2 -5.75 4.61 11.52
C THR A 2 -4.72 4.20 10.47
N ASN A 3 -4.08 3.04 10.69
CA ASN A 3 -3.13 2.49 9.74
C ASN A 3 -3.81 1.43 8.89
N VAL A 4 -3.71 1.57 7.58
CA VAL A 4 -4.33 0.64 6.63
C VAL A 4 -3.27 0.00 5.74
N ALA A 5 -3.59 -1.16 5.22
CA ALA A 5 -2.80 -1.81 4.19
C ALA A 5 -3.68 -2.02 2.96
N ILE A 6 -3.16 -1.70 1.79
CA ILE A 6 -3.85 -1.96 0.53
C ILE A 6 -3.30 -3.27 -0.01
N VAL A 7 -4.17 -4.26 -0.16
CA VAL A 7 -3.81 -5.58 -0.69
C VAL A 7 -4.39 -5.71 -2.10
N GLY A 8 -3.51 -5.84 -3.07
CA GLY A 8 -3.88 -5.85 -4.48
C GLY A 8 -3.83 -4.45 -5.07
N TYR A 9 -2.88 -4.22 -5.98
CA TYR A 9 -2.71 -2.93 -6.63
C TYR A 9 -3.01 -3.09 -8.13
N GLY A 10 -4.23 -3.58 -8.41
CA GLY A 10 -4.70 -3.79 -9.78
C GLY A 10 -5.28 -2.52 -10.39
N TYR A 11 -6.36 -2.69 -11.16
CA TYR A 11 -6.98 -1.57 -11.88
C TYR A 11 -7.40 -0.42 -10.95
N TRP A 12 -7.98 -0.72 -9.79
CA TRP A 12 -8.47 0.28 -8.85
C TRP A 12 -7.43 0.70 -7.81
N GLY A 13 -6.31 -0.02 -7.72
CA GLY A 13 -5.29 0.24 -6.71
C GLY A 13 -4.75 1.67 -6.70
N PRO A 14 -4.40 2.26 -7.86
CA PRO A 14 -3.91 3.64 -7.90
C PRO A 14 -4.90 4.64 -7.33
N ASN A 15 -6.19 4.48 -7.61
CA ASN A 15 -7.23 5.37 -7.09
C ASN A 15 -7.41 5.19 -5.58
N LEU A 16 -7.38 3.94 -5.10
CA LEU A 16 -7.51 3.66 -3.68
C LEU A 16 -6.34 4.25 -2.90
N LEU A 17 -5.12 4.05 -3.35
CA LEU A 17 -3.94 4.57 -2.68
C LEU A 17 -3.98 6.10 -2.62
N ARG A 18 -4.26 6.76 -3.73
CA ARG A 18 -4.33 8.21 -3.76
C ARG A 18 -5.39 8.74 -2.78
N ASN A 19 -6.58 8.12 -2.77
CA ASN A 19 -7.66 8.55 -1.92
C ASN A 19 -7.32 8.38 -0.44
N TYR A 20 -6.75 7.24 -0.05
CA TYR A 20 -6.36 7.02 1.34
C TYR A 20 -5.25 7.95 1.80
N LEU A 21 -4.31 8.28 0.93
CA LEU A 21 -3.24 9.22 1.28
C LEU A 21 -3.77 10.63 1.56
N GLU A 22 -4.93 10.98 1.02
CA GLU A 22 -5.56 12.27 1.21
C GLU A 22 -6.53 12.33 2.40
N VAL A 23 -6.86 11.18 3.02
CA VAL A 23 -7.79 11.15 4.15
C VAL A 23 -7.08 11.54 5.44
N PRO A 24 -7.52 12.61 6.13
CA PRO A 24 -6.93 12.97 7.42
C PRO A 24 -7.10 11.84 8.45
N GLY A 25 -6.06 11.58 9.22
CA GLY A 25 -6.08 10.56 10.25
C GLY A 25 -5.89 9.14 9.74
N VAL A 26 -5.67 8.95 8.45
CA VAL A 26 -5.37 7.64 7.86
C VAL A 26 -3.94 7.62 7.34
N SER A 27 -3.21 6.56 7.66
CA SER A 27 -1.87 6.31 7.15
C SER A 27 -1.86 4.98 6.40
N VAL A 28 -1.30 4.97 5.19
CA VAL A 28 -1.12 3.75 4.43
C VAL A 28 0.22 3.13 4.83
N ALA A 29 0.16 2.08 5.65
CA ALA A 29 1.36 1.41 6.14
C ALA A 29 2.01 0.56 5.04
N TRP A 30 1.21 -0.14 4.23
CA TRP A 30 1.71 -1.05 3.21
C TRP A 30 0.85 -1.00 1.95
N VAL A 31 1.51 -1.20 0.81
CA VAL A 31 0.86 -1.63 -0.43
C VAL A 31 1.42 -3.01 -0.77
N CYS A 32 0.56 -4.00 -0.87
CA CYS A 32 0.92 -5.39 -1.10
C CYS A 32 0.38 -5.86 -2.44
N ASP A 33 1.25 -6.45 -3.26
CA ASP A 33 0.85 -7.10 -4.51
C ASP A 33 1.89 -8.16 -4.88
N ARG A 34 1.44 -9.28 -5.40
CA ARG A 34 2.34 -10.36 -5.83
C ARG A 34 3.13 -10.00 -7.08
N ARG A 35 2.63 -9.07 -7.88
CA ARG A 35 3.23 -8.69 -9.15
C ARG A 35 4.30 -7.64 -8.95
N PRO A 36 5.57 -7.93 -9.26
CA PRO A 36 6.65 -6.95 -9.10
C PRO A 36 6.41 -5.65 -9.87
N GLU A 37 5.80 -5.74 -11.05
CA GLU A 37 5.51 -4.56 -11.87
C GLU A 37 4.50 -3.62 -11.21
N ALA A 38 3.56 -4.15 -10.43
CA ALA A 38 2.61 -3.33 -9.70
C ALA A 38 3.32 -2.55 -8.58
N LEU A 39 4.21 -3.22 -7.86
CA LEU A 39 5.00 -2.58 -6.79
C LEU A 39 5.96 -1.52 -7.35
N GLU A 40 6.51 -1.77 -8.52
CA GLU A 40 7.39 -0.79 -9.17
C GLU A 40 6.65 0.50 -9.50
N LYS A 41 5.39 0.41 -9.95
CA LYS A 41 4.57 1.58 -10.20
C LYS A 41 4.36 2.41 -8.94
N VAL A 42 4.14 1.75 -7.80
CA VAL A 42 3.99 2.43 -6.52
C VAL A 42 5.29 3.14 -6.14
N ARG A 43 6.42 2.46 -6.26
CA ARG A 43 7.72 3.05 -5.91
C ARG A 43 8.06 4.28 -6.73
N ARG A 44 7.71 4.28 -8.01
CA ARG A 44 7.96 5.41 -8.89
C ARG A 44 7.17 6.64 -8.48
N ARG A 45 5.90 6.46 -8.13
CA ARG A 45 5.02 7.56 -7.81
C ARG A 45 5.15 8.00 -6.35
N TYR A 46 5.36 7.03 -5.45
CA TYR A 46 5.43 7.27 -4.01
C TYR A 46 6.67 6.61 -3.43
N PRO A 47 7.86 7.21 -3.61
CA PRO A 47 9.12 6.55 -3.22
C PRO A 47 9.23 6.21 -1.73
N ALA A 48 8.51 6.94 -0.88
CA ALA A 48 8.53 6.70 0.57
C ALA A 48 7.53 5.63 1.02
N GLN A 49 6.65 5.16 0.12
CA GLN A 49 5.64 4.19 0.48
C GLN A 49 6.24 2.79 0.63
N ALA A 50 5.99 2.15 1.78
CA ALA A 50 6.40 0.77 1.99
C ALA A 50 5.56 -0.16 1.12
N VAL A 51 6.22 -1.09 0.45
CA VAL A 51 5.59 -2.08 -0.42
C VAL A 51 6.09 -3.47 -0.08
N SER A 52 5.27 -4.48 -0.33
CA SER A 52 5.63 -5.87 -0.10
C SER A 52 4.95 -6.78 -1.11
N GLY A 53 5.68 -7.83 -1.55
CA GLY A 53 5.12 -8.92 -2.33
C GLY A 53 4.53 -10.03 -1.46
N SER A 54 4.63 -9.92 -0.14
CA SER A 54 4.20 -10.94 0.81
C SER A 54 3.07 -10.44 1.68
N TYR A 55 1.90 -11.06 1.54
CA TYR A 55 0.75 -10.77 2.40
C TYR A 55 1.06 -11.10 3.87
N ASP A 56 1.82 -12.18 4.11
CA ASP A 56 2.19 -12.57 5.47
C ASP A 56 3.04 -11.51 6.16
N GLU A 57 3.94 -10.86 5.42
CA GLU A 57 4.75 -9.76 5.97
C GLU A 57 3.86 -8.61 6.44
N VAL A 58 2.85 -8.27 5.64
CA VAL A 58 1.91 -7.20 5.97
C VAL A 58 1.08 -7.58 7.20
N LEU A 59 0.60 -8.81 7.28
CA LEU A 59 -0.18 -9.29 8.43
C LEU A 59 0.66 -9.36 9.71
N ALA A 60 1.96 -9.54 9.60
CA ALA A 60 2.86 -9.61 10.75
C ALA A 60 3.14 -8.24 11.35
N ASP A 61 2.81 -7.16 10.67
CA ASP A 61 3.03 -5.81 11.17
C ASP A 61 1.97 -5.45 12.22
N PRO A 62 2.35 -5.27 13.48
CA PRO A 62 1.38 -4.95 14.53
C PRO A 62 0.75 -3.57 14.39
N ALA A 63 1.29 -2.71 13.54
CA ALA A 63 0.75 -1.37 13.32
C ALA A 63 -0.47 -1.36 12.37
N VAL A 64 -0.68 -2.47 11.65
CA VAL A 64 -1.81 -2.59 10.72
C VAL A 64 -3.06 -3.06 11.43
#